data_2773b979618f25771d4ef7e3afb452b1
#
_entry.id   2773b979618f25771d4ef7e3afb452b1
#
_cell.length_a   1.000
_cell.length_b   1.000
_cell.length_c   1.000
_cell.angle_alpha   90.00
_cell.angle_beta   90.00
_cell.angle_gamma   90.00
#
_symmetry.space_group_name_H-M   'P 1'
#
loop_
_entity.id
_entity.type
_entity.pdbx_description
1 polymer ?
#
loop_
_entity_poly.entity_id
_entity_poly.type
_entity_poly.pdbx_seq_one_letter_code
_entity_poly.pdbx_strand_id
1 'polypeptide(L)'
;MTLEQKIGQFFFPAVFINDTEENIQATEELIKKHNIGGLTFFHSRASAATNYETKKKIVFNDDSYQRLKDLITRYQKCATTPLLMSIDAEWGLAMRIEKTPQYPYAITLGALPMSESHLVYEVGKQIGLDLKSAGLHYNLAPLADINNNPNNPVIGYRSFGENKEKVAHFALEYLRGMNDAGVLGCLKHFPGHGNTNVDSHLGLPVLTETLEQLLENELYPFIKGIESDADSIMIGHLAVPALNNGANTSATLSKSVIETLLRKQLNYNGLVISDALNMHSVSKLYEIKGQLEWEAFNAGNDVLCFAENVPEGIQEILKNASPERIEESFNRLMKCKQKAGLFDDQNNLAAEMDFETASLLNGKIAQKCITTIKDTHNTAVVIDASKRGTLAKLSIYKNTENAFFKTLGPSLSAPEFAIEIDTKNTVEEIEKSLKGYDTLIIALFVPKAKPQNNFDIEEAVLEMLKKLILSKKCVLYLFGNPYALQIVPDLQSISGLVQVYQDFDEFQETAASQLLENSSCKGTLSVSINNF
;
A
#
# COMPACT_ATOMS: atom_id res chain seq x y z
N MET A 1 -23.76 1.40 -28.96
CA MET A 1 -22.42 2.05 -29.04
C MET A 1 -21.71 1.66 -30.31
N THR A 2 -21.03 2.60 -30.98
CA THR A 2 -20.11 2.33 -32.08
C THR A 2 -18.85 1.61 -31.56
N LEU A 3 -18.05 1.01 -32.45
CA LEU A 3 -16.74 0.43 -32.02
C LEU A 3 -15.84 1.47 -31.35
N GLU A 4 -15.76 2.68 -31.89
CA GLU A 4 -14.99 3.76 -31.30
C GLU A 4 -15.46 4.12 -29.88
N GLN A 5 -16.78 4.17 -29.64
CA GLN A 5 -17.34 4.38 -28.30
C GLN A 5 -17.07 3.24 -27.35
N LYS A 6 -17.01 1.98 -27.84
CA LYS A 6 -16.62 0.82 -27.01
C LYS A 6 -15.14 0.87 -26.65
N ILE A 7 -14.28 1.27 -27.61
CA ILE A 7 -12.84 1.43 -27.37
C ILE A 7 -12.59 2.54 -26.33
N GLY A 8 -13.33 3.65 -26.38
CA GLY A 8 -13.23 4.71 -25.38
C GLY A 8 -13.42 4.19 -23.95
N GLN A 9 -14.27 3.16 -23.75
CA GLN A 9 -14.49 2.55 -22.44
C GLN A 9 -13.23 1.90 -21.84
N PHE A 10 -12.22 1.55 -22.63
CA PHE A 10 -10.99 0.93 -22.14
C PHE A 10 -10.03 1.91 -21.48
N PHE A 11 -10.24 3.20 -21.61
CA PHE A 11 -9.36 4.25 -21.13
C PHE A 11 -9.78 4.75 -19.75
N PHE A 12 -8.82 4.69 -18.82
CA PHE A 12 -8.94 5.22 -17.45
C PHE A 12 -7.83 6.26 -17.23
N PRO A 13 -7.98 7.49 -17.78
CA PRO A 13 -7.00 8.55 -17.57
C PRO A 13 -6.94 8.94 -16.09
N ALA A 14 -5.78 9.45 -15.68
CA ALA A 14 -5.59 9.97 -14.33
C ALA A 14 -6.25 11.34 -14.18
N VAL A 15 -6.87 11.53 -13.01
CA VAL A 15 -7.43 12.81 -12.57
C VAL A 15 -6.91 13.16 -11.19
N PHE A 16 -6.82 14.44 -10.90
CA PHE A 16 -6.20 14.93 -9.69
C PHE A 16 -7.22 15.69 -8.85
N ILE A 17 -7.31 15.31 -7.56
CA ILE A 17 -8.26 15.95 -6.62
C ILE A 17 -7.91 17.44 -6.49
N ASN A 18 -6.61 17.74 -6.34
CA ASN A 18 -6.10 19.10 -6.24
C ASN A 18 -5.57 19.59 -7.60
N ASP A 19 -6.46 19.78 -8.56
CA ASP A 19 -6.16 20.28 -9.91
C ASP A 19 -6.79 21.65 -10.17
N THR A 20 -6.38 22.29 -11.27
CA THR A 20 -6.94 23.55 -11.75
C THR A 20 -8.28 23.34 -12.45
N GLU A 21 -9.12 24.38 -12.45
CA GLU A 21 -10.41 24.32 -13.13
C GLU A 21 -10.27 24.07 -14.64
N GLU A 22 -9.22 24.61 -15.27
CA GLU A 22 -8.92 24.38 -16.68
C GLU A 22 -8.70 22.89 -17.00
N ASN A 23 -7.91 22.19 -16.15
CA ASN A 23 -7.65 20.76 -16.31
C ASN A 23 -8.91 19.92 -16.05
N ILE A 24 -9.75 20.34 -15.09
CA ILE A 24 -11.03 19.68 -14.80
C ILE A 24 -11.95 19.78 -16.02
N GLN A 25 -12.08 20.96 -16.62
CA GLN A 25 -12.88 21.17 -17.84
C GLN A 25 -12.33 20.39 -19.03
N ALA A 26 -11.00 20.31 -19.19
CA ALA A 26 -10.39 19.47 -20.23
C ALA A 26 -10.75 17.98 -20.06
N THR A 27 -10.82 17.50 -18.80
CA THR A 27 -11.28 16.13 -18.49
C THR A 27 -12.76 15.95 -18.82
N GLU A 28 -13.61 16.92 -18.50
CA GLU A 28 -15.05 16.87 -18.85
C GLU A 28 -15.27 16.79 -20.38
N GLU A 29 -14.49 17.54 -21.15
CA GLU A 29 -14.54 17.46 -22.62
C GLU A 29 -14.03 16.11 -23.15
N LEU A 30 -12.99 15.54 -22.54
CA LEU A 30 -12.49 14.21 -22.88
C LEU A 30 -13.57 13.13 -22.66
N ILE A 31 -14.27 13.18 -21.52
CA ILE A 31 -15.38 12.27 -21.19
C ILE A 31 -16.49 12.36 -22.24
N LYS A 32 -16.97 13.58 -22.53
CA LYS A 32 -18.06 13.82 -23.50
C LYS A 32 -17.71 13.34 -24.91
N LYS A 33 -16.49 13.65 -25.36
CA LYS A 33 -16.06 13.41 -26.74
C LYS A 33 -15.75 11.95 -27.02
N HIS A 34 -15.12 11.24 -26.07
CA HIS A 34 -14.53 9.93 -26.30
C HIS A 34 -15.22 8.78 -25.56
N ASN A 35 -16.29 9.06 -24.79
CA ASN A 35 -17.02 8.03 -24.03
C ASN A 35 -16.09 7.14 -23.21
N ILE A 36 -15.13 7.73 -22.49
CA ILE A 36 -14.16 6.98 -21.67
C ILE A 36 -14.84 6.14 -20.61
N GLY A 37 -14.18 5.04 -20.19
CA GLY A 37 -14.81 4.04 -19.32
C GLY A 37 -14.72 4.33 -17.83
N GLY A 38 -13.70 5.03 -17.40
CA GLY A 38 -13.47 5.34 -16.00
C GLY A 38 -12.40 6.39 -15.81
N LEU A 39 -12.13 6.69 -14.54
CA LEU A 39 -11.10 7.64 -14.12
C LEU A 39 -10.33 7.05 -12.93
N THR A 40 -9.02 7.31 -12.86
CA THR A 40 -8.19 6.95 -11.71
C THR A 40 -7.77 8.20 -10.96
N PHE A 41 -8.19 8.31 -9.70
CA PHE A 41 -7.95 9.48 -8.87
C PHE A 41 -6.59 9.43 -8.17
N PHE A 42 -5.89 10.57 -8.18
CA PHE A 42 -4.68 10.84 -7.42
C PHE A 42 -4.85 12.14 -6.62
N HIS A 43 -4.06 12.31 -5.56
CA HIS A 43 -4.12 13.52 -4.74
C HIS A 43 -3.83 14.79 -5.57
N SER A 44 -2.70 14.80 -6.30
CA SER A 44 -2.26 15.94 -7.10
C SER A 44 -1.26 15.50 -8.18
N ARG A 45 -1.01 16.35 -9.16
CA ARG A 45 0.03 16.12 -10.18
C ARG A 45 1.42 15.92 -9.55
N ALA A 46 1.71 16.61 -8.46
CA ALA A 46 2.97 16.46 -7.73
C ALA A 46 3.10 15.09 -7.07
N SER A 47 2.01 14.53 -6.54
CA SER A 47 2.01 13.21 -5.89
C SER A 47 2.06 12.04 -6.89
N ALA A 48 1.63 12.26 -8.14
CA ALA A 48 1.64 11.28 -9.21
C ALA A 48 2.86 11.41 -10.15
N ALA A 49 3.76 12.38 -9.90
CA ALA A 49 4.93 12.59 -10.73
C ALA A 49 5.90 11.42 -10.60
N THR A 50 6.25 10.80 -11.73
CA THR A 50 7.25 9.72 -11.83
C THR A 50 8.68 10.25 -11.82
N ASN A 51 8.85 11.58 -11.89
CA ASN A 51 10.15 12.24 -11.96
C ASN A 51 10.53 12.83 -10.61
N TYR A 52 11.43 12.13 -9.89
CA TYR A 52 11.96 12.57 -8.59
C TYR A 52 12.88 13.80 -8.68
N GLU A 53 13.28 14.23 -9.87
CA GLU A 53 14.17 15.39 -10.06
C GLU A 53 13.51 16.71 -9.69
N THR A 54 12.20 16.79 -9.71
CA THR A 54 11.44 17.94 -9.22
C THR A 54 10.72 17.60 -7.93
N LYS A 55 11.30 17.88 -6.77
CA LYS A 55 10.63 17.84 -5.45
C LYS A 55 9.50 18.89 -5.43
N LYS A 56 8.42 18.66 -6.16
CA LYS A 56 7.23 19.49 -6.05
C LYS A 56 6.61 19.24 -4.69
N LYS A 57 6.46 20.30 -3.91
CA LYS A 57 5.82 20.22 -2.60
C LYS A 57 4.35 19.81 -2.79
N ILE A 58 3.97 18.70 -2.17
CA ILE A 58 2.55 18.33 -2.06
C ILE A 58 1.90 19.34 -1.13
N VAL A 59 0.84 19.98 -1.60
CA VAL A 59 0.08 20.95 -0.81
C VAL A 59 -1.02 20.22 -0.08
N PHE A 60 -1.01 20.27 1.24
CA PHE A 60 -2.05 19.73 2.10
C PHE A 60 -3.39 20.46 1.86
N ASN A 61 -4.49 19.70 1.75
CA ASN A 61 -5.83 20.26 1.53
C ASN A 61 -6.86 19.56 2.43
N ASP A 62 -7.32 20.28 3.43
CA ASP A 62 -8.32 19.79 4.39
C ASP A 62 -9.66 19.43 3.76
N ASP A 63 -9.99 20.02 2.60
CA ASP A 63 -11.25 19.83 1.88
C ASP A 63 -11.17 18.76 0.78
N SER A 64 -10.05 18.01 0.69
CA SER A 64 -9.83 17.04 -0.41
C SER A 64 -10.92 15.96 -0.49
N TYR A 65 -11.51 15.55 0.61
CA TYR A 65 -12.60 14.57 0.60
C TYR A 65 -13.86 15.13 -0.07
N GLN A 66 -14.30 16.34 0.32
CA GLN A 66 -15.45 16.97 -0.30
C GLN A 66 -15.19 17.29 -1.77
N ARG A 67 -13.98 17.76 -2.08
CA ARG A 67 -13.56 18.03 -3.46
C ARG A 67 -13.58 16.78 -4.35
N LEU A 68 -13.16 15.62 -3.83
CA LEU A 68 -13.27 14.34 -4.53
C LEU A 68 -14.73 14.03 -4.88
N LYS A 69 -15.66 14.14 -3.93
CA LYS A 69 -17.09 13.89 -4.16
C LYS A 69 -17.69 14.83 -5.20
N ASP A 70 -17.32 16.11 -5.16
CA ASP A 70 -17.76 17.11 -6.12
C ASP A 70 -17.26 16.79 -7.53
N LEU A 71 -15.98 16.40 -7.67
CA LEU A 71 -15.38 16.01 -8.95
C LEU A 71 -16.03 14.73 -9.50
N ILE A 72 -16.26 13.72 -8.69
CA ILE A 72 -16.96 12.50 -9.09
C ILE A 72 -18.34 12.85 -9.64
N THR A 73 -19.08 13.70 -8.93
CA THR A 73 -20.41 14.16 -9.35
C THR A 73 -20.36 14.92 -10.68
N ARG A 74 -19.40 15.81 -10.87
CA ARG A 74 -19.21 16.57 -12.11
C ARG A 74 -18.90 15.65 -13.29
N TYR A 75 -17.94 14.73 -13.13
CA TYR A 75 -17.52 13.83 -14.19
C TYR A 75 -18.61 12.82 -14.57
N GLN A 76 -19.34 12.28 -13.60
CA GLN A 76 -20.48 11.40 -13.88
C GLN A 76 -21.58 12.10 -14.69
N LYS A 77 -21.85 13.39 -14.42
CA LYS A 77 -22.83 14.20 -15.19
C LYS A 77 -22.41 14.42 -16.64
N CYS A 78 -21.13 14.37 -16.95
CA CYS A 78 -20.61 14.53 -18.30
C CYS A 78 -20.64 13.23 -19.12
N ALA A 79 -20.77 12.10 -18.46
CA ALA A 79 -20.66 10.78 -19.06
C ALA A 79 -21.99 10.29 -19.66
N THR A 80 -21.95 9.77 -20.88
CA THR A 80 -23.08 9.06 -21.50
C THR A 80 -23.22 7.64 -20.95
N THR A 81 -22.09 6.98 -20.68
CA THR A 81 -22.01 5.68 -20.01
C THR A 81 -21.42 5.90 -18.62
N PRO A 82 -22.03 5.42 -17.53
CA PRO A 82 -21.50 5.63 -16.19
C PRO A 82 -20.01 5.27 -16.07
N LEU A 83 -19.24 6.17 -15.46
CA LEU A 83 -17.80 6.01 -15.27
C LEU A 83 -17.49 5.09 -14.09
N LEU A 84 -16.55 4.17 -14.26
CA LEU A 84 -15.99 3.40 -13.16
C LEU A 84 -14.89 4.24 -12.48
N MET A 85 -15.17 4.78 -11.30
CA MET A 85 -14.27 5.63 -10.54
C MET A 85 -13.33 4.79 -9.71
N SER A 86 -12.02 4.90 -9.96
CA SER A 86 -10.98 4.11 -9.29
C SER A 86 -9.96 4.97 -8.54
N ILE A 87 -9.30 4.37 -7.57
CA ILE A 87 -8.24 4.97 -6.76
C ILE A 87 -7.32 3.87 -6.21
N ASP A 88 -6.06 4.21 -5.88
CA ASP A 88 -5.25 3.41 -4.98
C ASP A 88 -5.55 3.79 -3.52
N ALA A 89 -6.11 2.88 -2.77
CA ALA A 89 -6.42 3.05 -1.35
C ALA A 89 -6.06 1.78 -0.57
N GLU A 90 -4.78 1.38 -0.62
CA GLU A 90 -4.27 0.11 -0.05
C GLU A 90 -4.46 0.05 1.48
N TRP A 91 -4.37 1.20 2.17
CA TRP A 91 -4.65 1.36 3.60
C TRP A 91 -5.75 2.40 3.87
N GLY A 92 -6.71 2.48 2.96
CA GLY A 92 -7.84 3.40 3.00
C GLY A 92 -7.61 4.69 2.24
N LEU A 93 -8.62 5.56 2.28
CA LEU A 93 -8.60 6.86 1.60
C LEU A 93 -7.41 7.74 2.05
N ALA A 94 -6.93 7.58 3.28
CA ALA A 94 -5.78 8.30 3.83
C ALA A 94 -4.49 8.12 3.00
N MET A 95 -4.42 7.13 2.12
CA MET A 95 -3.33 7.02 1.13
C MET A 95 -3.28 8.22 0.17
N ARG A 96 -4.41 8.87 -0.09
CA ARG A 96 -4.56 9.94 -1.09
C ARG A 96 -5.30 11.17 -0.57
N ILE A 97 -6.00 11.09 0.54
CA ILE A 97 -6.98 12.08 0.98
C ILE A 97 -6.78 12.37 2.45
N GLU A 98 -6.55 13.64 2.75
CA GLU A 98 -6.34 14.13 4.10
C GLU A 98 -7.58 13.95 4.98
N LYS A 99 -7.34 13.78 6.28
CA LYS A 99 -8.39 13.70 7.31
C LYS A 99 -9.45 12.63 7.02
N THR A 100 -9.02 11.48 6.52
CA THR A 100 -9.87 10.29 6.35
C THR A 100 -9.35 9.15 7.22
N PRO A 101 -10.18 8.13 7.54
CA PRO A 101 -9.73 6.97 8.28
C PRO A 101 -8.52 6.31 7.61
N GLN A 102 -7.55 5.92 8.43
CA GLN A 102 -6.36 5.17 8.01
C GLN A 102 -6.34 3.81 8.69
N TYR A 103 -6.04 2.79 7.90
CA TYR A 103 -5.88 1.40 8.36
C TYR A 103 -4.41 1.00 8.32
N PRO A 104 -4.02 -0.08 9.04
CA PRO A 104 -2.64 -0.52 9.05
C PRO A 104 -2.15 -0.94 7.66
N TYR A 105 -0.86 -0.73 7.42
CA TYR A 105 -0.19 -1.26 6.22
C TYR A 105 -0.32 -2.79 6.14
N ALA A 106 -0.26 -3.34 4.92
CA ALA A 106 -0.38 -4.78 4.71
C ALA A 106 0.68 -5.58 5.50
N ILE A 107 1.91 -5.08 5.63
CA ILE A 107 2.97 -5.72 6.42
C ILE A 107 2.59 -5.86 7.90
N THR A 108 1.81 -4.92 8.44
CA THR A 108 1.26 -4.97 9.80
C THR A 108 0.17 -6.02 9.91
N LEU A 109 -0.76 -6.04 8.95
CA LEU A 109 -1.80 -7.08 8.87
C LEU A 109 -1.18 -8.46 8.72
N GLY A 110 -0.07 -8.57 7.97
CA GLY A 110 0.72 -9.79 7.84
C GLY A 110 1.30 -10.33 9.16
N ALA A 111 1.38 -9.53 10.20
CA ALA A 111 1.80 -9.99 11.53
C ALA A 111 0.67 -10.67 12.33
N LEU A 112 -0.58 -10.57 11.89
CA LEU A 112 -1.71 -11.28 12.50
C LEU A 112 -1.53 -12.79 12.39
N PRO A 113 -1.92 -13.58 13.40
CA PRO A 113 -2.09 -15.02 13.25
C PRO A 113 -3.13 -15.36 12.16
N MET A 114 -2.98 -16.47 11.47
CA MET A 114 -3.95 -16.92 10.44
C MET A 114 -5.37 -17.07 10.99
N SER A 115 -5.51 -17.42 12.26
CA SER A 115 -6.82 -17.51 12.96
C SER A 115 -7.54 -16.16 13.12
N GLU A 116 -6.83 -15.06 12.96
CA GLU A 116 -7.37 -13.70 13.07
C GLU A 116 -7.58 -13.04 11.69
N SER A 117 -7.57 -13.82 10.61
CA SER A 117 -7.74 -13.32 9.24
C SER A 117 -9.05 -12.57 9.00
N HIS A 118 -10.08 -12.83 9.84
CA HIS A 118 -11.33 -12.07 9.82
C HIS A 118 -11.11 -10.55 10.04
N LEU A 119 -10.04 -10.13 10.75
CA LEU A 119 -9.70 -8.73 10.91
C LEU A 119 -9.22 -8.09 9.59
N VAL A 120 -8.56 -8.88 8.72
CA VAL A 120 -8.18 -8.41 7.38
C VAL A 120 -9.42 -8.23 6.50
N TYR A 121 -10.41 -9.15 6.60
CA TYR A 121 -11.70 -8.98 5.97
C TYR A 121 -12.42 -7.71 6.44
N GLU A 122 -12.45 -7.44 7.75
CA GLU A 122 -13.09 -6.22 8.29
C GLU A 122 -12.37 -4.95 7.81
N VAL A 123 -11.03 -4.96 7.68
CA VAL A 123 -10.28 -3.85 7.08
C VAL A 123 -10.70 -3.63 5.63
N GLY A 124 -10.72 -4.69 4.82
CA GLY A 124 -11.16 -4.60 3.42
C GLY A 124 -12.59 -4.06 3.30
N LYS A 125 -13.51 -4.55 4.16
CA LYS A 125 -14.90 -4.11 4.19
C LYS A 125 -15.04 -2.65 4.58
N GLN A 126 -14.33 -2.20 5.62
CA GLN A 126 -14.40 -0.81 6.06
C GLN A 126 -13.80 0.14 5.02
N ILE A 127 -12.66 -0.21 4.42
CA ILE A 127 -12.11 0.55 3.28
C ILE A 127 -13.12 0.61 2.13
N GLY A 128 -13.78 -0.50 1.80
CA GLY A 128 -14.84 -0.51 0.78
C GLY A 128 -16.01 0.44 1.10
N LEU A 129 -16.45 0.48 2.35
CA LEU A 129 -17.51 1.40 2.80
C LEU A 129 -17.05 2.85 2.70
N ASP A 130 -15.82 3.18 3.12
CA ASP A 130 -15.25 4.52 3.01
C ASP A 130 -15.14 4.97 1.54
N LEU A 131 -14.68 4.09 0.65
CA LEU A 131 -14.62 4.35 -0.79
C LEU A 131 -16.01 4.60 -1.38
N LYS A 132 -16.99 3.78 -1.03
CA LYS A 132 -18.37 3.93 -1.47
C LYS A 132 -18.99 5.25 -0.99
N SER A 133 -18.68 5.68 0.24
CA SER A 133 -19.12 6.97 0.79
C SER A 133 -18.58 8.16 0.00
N ALA A 134 -17.41 8.02 -0.61
CA ALA A 134 -16.81 8.99 -1.50
C ALA A 134 -17.36 8.94 -2.94
N GLY A 135 -18.12 7.90 -3.31
CA GLY A 135 -18.60 7.66 -4.68
C GLY A 135 -17.60 6.91 -5.56
N LEU A 136 -16.64 6.23 -4.97
CA LEU A 136 -15.66 5.38 -5.66
C LEU A 136 -16.19 3.94 -5.77
N HIS A 137 -15.86 3.26 -6.86
CA HIS A 137 -16.41 1.95 -7.21
C HIS A 137 -15.33 0.87 -7.27
N TYR A 138 -14.05 1.27 -7.40
CA TYR A 138 -12.98 0.36 -7.71
C TYR A 138 -11.69 0.77 -6.99
N ASN A 139 -11.20 -0.10 -6.12
CA ASN A 139 -9.93 0.05 -5.45
C ASN A 139 -8.84 -0.73 -6.20
N LEU A 140 -7.77 -0.06 -6.59
CA LEU A 140 -6.60 -0.69 -7.19
C LEU A 140 -5.73 -1.34 -6.10
N ALA A 141 -6.32 -2.23 -5.32
CA ALA A 141 -5.77 -2.99 -4.19
C ALA A 141 -6.57 -4.29 -3.99
N PRO A 142 -6.04 -5.27 -3.24
CA PRO A 142 -4.78 -5.30 -2.50
C PRO A 142 -3.59 -5.78 -3.34
N LEU A 143 -2.37 -5.69 -2.74
CA LEU A 143 -1.22 -6.39 -3.30
C LEU A 143 -1.33 -7.90 -3.07
N ALA A 144 -0.96 -8.65 -4.10
CA ALA A 144 -0.72 -10.09 -4.07
C ALA A 144 0.79 -10.40 -4.19
N ASP A 145 1.63 -9.37 -4.20
CA ASP A 145 3.08 -9.50 -4.25
C ASP A 145 3.62 -10.11 -2.95
N ILE A 146 4.47 -11.14 -3.05
CA ILE A 146 5.17 -11.75 -1.92
C ILE A 146 6.49 -11.01 -1.75
N ASN A 147 6.72 -10.38 -0.59
CA ASN A 147 7.93 -9.59 -0.39
C ASN A 147 9.14 -10.44 0.02
N ASN A 148 9.72 -11.19 -0.92
CA ASN A 148 10.88 -12.06 -0.69
C ASN A 148 12.20 -11.29 -0.65
N ASN A 149 12.19 -10.00 -0.99
CA ASN A 149 13.39 -9.17 -1.02
C ASN A 149 13.25 -8.02 -0.03
N PRO A 150 14.00 -8.03 1.09
CA PRO A 150 13.96 -6.97 2.10
C PRO A 150 14.39 -5.60 1.57
N ASN A 151 15.16 -5.57 0.47
CA ASN A 151 15.64 -4.35 -0.17
C ASN A 151 14.71 -3.86 -1.29
N ASN A 152 13.54 -4.47 -1.48
CA ASN A 152 12.59 -4.04 -2.49
C ASN A 152 12.14 -2.60 -2.22
N PRO A 153 12.39 -1.64 -3.16
CA PRO A 153 12.12 -0.22 -2.91
C PRO A 153 10.65 0.15 -3.07
N VAL A 154 9.82 -0.75 -3.65
CA VAL A 154 8.43 -0.46 -4.05
C VAL A 154 7.41 -1.22 -3.23
N ILE A 155 7.60 -2.52 -3.07
CA ILE A 155 6.63 -3.42 -2.42
C ILE A 155 6.73 -3.33 -0.91
N GLY A 156 7.76 -3.90 -0.30
CA GLY A 156 8.08 -3.75 1.12
C GLY A 156 6.85 -3.79 2.03
N TYR A 157 6.58 -2.67 2.69
CA TYR A 157 5.48 -2.50 3.65
C TYR A 157 4.07 -2.64 3.06
N ARG A 158 3.94 -2.59 1.73
CA ARG A 158 2.66 -2.74 1.01
C ARG A 158 2.24 -4.21 0.87
N SER A 159 3.14 -5.18 1.05
CA SER A 159 2.86 -6.63 1.03
C SER A 159 2.45 -7.14 2.40
N PHE A 160 1.63 -8.20 2.44
CA PHE A 160 1.30 -8.94 3.67
C PHE A 160 2.49 -9.76 4.22
N GLY A 161 3.64 -9.76 3.56
CA GLY A 161 4.88 -10.39 4.02
C GLY A 161 5.54 -11.30 2.99
N GLU A 162 6.33 -12.25 3.49
CA GLU A 162 7.16 -13.15 2.66
C GLU A 162 6.60 -14.59 2.51
N ASN A 163 5.57 -14.93 3.29
CA ASN A 163 4.96 -16.26 3.21
C ASN A 163 3.81 -16.26 2.19
N LYS A 164 3.95 -17.04 1.12
CA LYS A 164 3.01 -17.07 -0.01
C LYS A 164 1.58 -17.47 0.37
N GLU A 165 1.42 -18.42 1.29
CA GLU A 165 0.12 -18.91 1.75
C GLU A 165 -0.61 -17.80 2.52
N LYS A 166 0.13 -17.08 3.38
CA LYS A 166 -0.40 -15.98 4.18
C LYS A 166 -0.75 -14.78 3.31
N VAL A 167 0.13 -14.41 2.37
CA VAL A 167 -0.13 -13.34 1.39
C VAL A 167 -1.39 -13.64 0.59
N ALA A 168 -1.51 -14.86 0.06
CA ALA A 168 -2.70 -15.28 -0.70
C ALA A 168 -3.96 -15.19 0.15
N HIS A 169 -3.95 -15.79 1.34
CA HIS A 169 -5.12 -15.83 2.21
C HIS A 169 -5.57 -14.43 2.64
N PHE A 170 -4.63 -13.57 3.05
CA PHE A 170 -4.97 -12.23 3.52
C PHE A 170 -5.39 -11.29 2.38
N ALA A 171 -4.77 -11.39 1.21
CA ALA A 171 -5.22 -10.66 0.03
C ALA A 171 -6.66 -11.03 -0.36
N LEU A 172 -7.03 -12.31 -0.28
CA LEU A 172 -8.38 -12.77 -0.56
C LEU A 172 -9.40 -12.33 0.49
N GLU A 173 -9.05 -12.36 1.78
CA GLU A 173 -9.92 -11.84 2.84
C GLU A 173 -10.17 -10.32 2.67
N TYR A 174 -9.12 -9.57 2.32
CA TYR A 174 -9.25 -8.15 2.02
C TYR A 174 -10.18 -7.91 0.81
N LEU A 175 -9.98 -8.65 -0.29
CA LEU A 175 -10.87 -8.58 -1.47
C LEU A 175 -12.32 -8.92 -1.12
N ARG A 176 -12.54 -9.98 -0.36
CA ARG A 176 -13.88 -10.41 0.07
C ARG A 176 -14.58 -9.31 0.86
N GLY A 177 -13.87 -8.68 1.80
CA GLY A 177 -14.40 -7.54 2.56
C GLY A 177 -14.82 -6.37 1.66
N MET A 178 -13.98 -5.96 0.70
CA MET A 178 -14.32 -4.90 -0.25
C MET A 178 -15.53 -5.27 -1.13
N ASN A 179 -15.57 -6.50 -1.63
CA ASN A 179 -16.68 -6.97 -2.47
C ASN A 179 -18.01 -6.97 -1.70
N ASP A 180 -18.00 -7.36 -0.42
CA ASP A 180 -19.19 -7.32 0.44
C ASP A 180 -19.65 -5.88 0.74
N ALA A 181 -18.75 -4.90 0.70
CA ALA A 181 -19.10 -3.48 0.73
C ALA A 181 -19.63 -2.95 -0.62
N GLY A 182 -19.54 -3.73 -1.70
CA GLY A 182 -19.96 -3.35 -3.05
C GLY A 182 -18.91 -2.56 -3.83
N VAL A 183 -17.63 -2.69 -3.50
CA VAL A 183 -16.50 -2.07 -4.20
C VAL A 183 -15.62 -3.15 -4.82
N LEU A 184 -15.28 -3.00 -6.10
CA LEU A 184 -14.38 -3.91 -6.80
C LEU A 184 -12.95 -3.76 -6.28
N GLY A 185 -12.23 -4.87 -6.22
CA GLY A 185 -10.80 -4.88 -5.90
C GLY A 185 -9.93 -5.35 -7.07
N CYS A 186 -8.62 -5.22 -6.92
CA CYS A 186 -7.64 -5.56 -7.94
C CYS A 186 -6.40 -6.19 -7.35
N LEU A 187 -6.14 -7.46 -7.67
CA LEU A 187 -4.87 -8.10 -7.27
C LEU A 187 -3.71 -7.57 -8.11
N LYS A 188 -2.63 -7.15 -7.45
CA LYS A 188 -1.47 -6.54 -8.12
C LYS A 188 -0.15 -6.94 -7.47
N HIS A 189 0.94 -6.94 -8.22
CA HIS A 189 1.15 -6.63 -9.64
C HIS A 189 1.57 -7.91 -10.37
N PHE A 190 0.68 -8.48 -11.17
CA PHE A 190 0.96 -9.73 -11.88
C PHE A 190 2.15 -9.57 -12.84
N PRO A 191 3.08 -10.53 -12.92
CA PRO A 191 3.11 -11.86 -12.31
C PRO A 191 3.80 -11.94 -10.93
N GLY A 192 4.00 -10.81 -10.22
CA GLY A 192 4.61 -10.70 -8.90
C GLY A 192 5.82 -9.76 -8.90
N HIS A 193 5.76 -8.71 -8.08
CA HIS A 193 6.79 -7.65 -8.02
C HIS A 193 7.67 -7.74 -6.77
N GLY A 194 7.41 -8.74 -5.89
CA GLY A 194 8.02 -8.78 -4.56
C GLY A 194 9.51 -9.10 -4.52
N ASN A 195 10.05 -9.80 -5.55
CA ASN A 195 11.48 -10.18 -5.64
C ASN A 195 12.29 -9.26 -6.57
N THR A 196 11.90 -8.01 -6.75
CA THR A 196 12.62 -7.07 -7.62
C THR A 196 13.51 -6.12 -6.84
N ASN A 197 14.61 -5.65 -7.48
CA ASN A 197 15.57 -4.71 -6.90
C ASN A 197 15.48 -3.30 -7.49
N VAL A 198 14.62 -3.08 -8.47
CA VAL A 198 14.48 -1.82 -9.22
C VAL A 198 13.07 -1.28 -9.03
N ASP A 199 12.97 0.02 -8.81
CA ASP A 199 11.70 0.73 -8.79
C ASP A 199 11.18 0.88 -10.23
N SER A 200 10.00 0.33 -10.52
CA SER A 200 9.35 0.39 -11.84
C SER A 200 9.01 1.82 -12.29
N HIS A 201 8.99 2.79 -11.38
CA HIS A 201 8.89 4.21 -11.73
C HIS A 201 10.18 4.77 -12.37
N LEU A 202 11.33 4.13 -12.11
CA LEU A 202 12.65 4.58 -12.57
C LEU A 202 13.22 3.75 -13.71
N GLY A 203 12.88 2.46 -13.77
CA GLY A 203 13.39 1.52 -14.76
C GLY A 203 12.51 0.28 -14.86
N LEU A 204 12.86 -0.66 -15.74
CA LEU A 204 12.13 -1.92 -15.92
C LEU A 204 12.73 -2.98 -14.97
N PRO A 205 12.03 -3.40 -13.91
CA PRO A 205 12.48 -4.51 -13.06
C PRO A 205 12.48 -5.82 -13.85
N VAL A 206 13.35 -6.75 -13.50
CA VAL A 206 13.48 -8.05 -14.18
C VAL A 206 13.33 -9.17 -13.15
N LEU A 207 12.41 -10.09 -13.40
CA LEU A 207 12.31 -11.38 -12.72
C LEU A 207 13.14 -12.42 -13.48
N THR A 208 14.11 -12.99 -12.82
CA THR A 208 15.05 -13.98 -13.43
C THR A 208 14.64 -15.42 -13.19
N GLU A 209 13.57 -15.65 -12.47
CA GLU A 209 13.01 -16.95 -12.11
C GLU A 209 12.49 -17.69 -13.34
N THR A 210 12.60 -19.03 -13.31
CA THR A 210 11.97 -19.91 -14.31
C THR A 210 10.44 -19.90 -14.14
N LEU A 211 9.70 -20.36 -15.15
CA LEU A 211 8.25 -20.47 -15.05
C LEU A 211 7.83 -21.38 -13.88
N GLU A 212 8.55 -22.48 -13.64
CA GLU A 212 8.30 -23.39 -12.53
C GLU A 212 8.43 -22.71 -11.18
N GLN A 213 9.49 -21.91 -11.01
CA GLN A 213 9.72 -21.13 -9.79
C GLN A 213 8.63 -20.07 -9.59
N LEU A 214 8.24 -19.36 -10.67
CA LEU A 214 7.15 -18.38 -10.60
C LEU A 214 5.82 -19.03 -10.22
N LEU A 215 5.49 -20.20 -10.77
CA LEU A 215 4.27 -20.95 -10.43
C LEU A 215 4.29 -21.43 -8.97
N GLU A 216 5.46 -21.80 -8.46
CA GLU A 216 5.60 -22.25 -7.08
C GLU A 216 5.45 -21.12 -6.07
N ASN A 217 5.92 -19.91 -6.39
CA ASN A 217 5.98 -18.79 -5.45
C ASN A 217 5.21 -17.55 -5.92
N GLU A 218 5.77 -16.73 -6.82
CA GLU A 218 5.24 -15.39 -7.15
C GLU A 218 3.79 -15.43 -7.66
N LEU A 219 3.44 -16.45 -8.45
CA LEU A 219 2.10 -16.61 -9.01
C LEU A 219 1.10 -17.25 -8.04
N TYR A 220 1.55 -17.83 -6.93
CA TYR A 220 0.68 -18.55 -6.00
C TYR A 220 -0.52 -17.71 -5.50
N PRO A 221 -0.34 -16.45 -5.02
CA PRO A 221 -1.48 -15.64 -4.59
C PRO A 221 -2.44 -15.28 -5.73
N PHE A 222 -1.92 -15.07 -6.94
CA PHE A 222 -2.76 -14.80 -8.12
C PHE A 222 -3.57 -16.03 -8.54
N ILE A 223 -2.96 -17.22 -8.51
CA ILE A 223 -3.67 -18.49 -8.78
C ILE A 223 -4.81 -18.66 -7.78
N LYS A 224 -4.57 -18.42 -6.49
CA LYS A 224 -5.64 -18.46 -5.47
C LYS A 224 -6.71 -17.39 -5.69
N GLY A 225 -6.32 -16.22 -6.18
CA GLY A 225 -7.25 -15.17 -6.61
C GLY A 225 -8.14 -15.61 -7.77
N ILE A 226 -7.56 -16.26 -8.78
CA ILE A 226 -8.29 -16.78 -9.94
C ILE A 226 -9.27 -17.89 -9.52
N GLU A 227 -8.84 -18.81 -8.65
CA GLU A 227 -9.68 -19.86 -8.07
C GLU A 227 -10.85 -19.30 -7.24
N SER A 228 -10.73 -18.07 -6.75
CA SER A 228 -11.74 -17.35 -5.97
C SER A 228 -12.50 -16.28 -6.76
N ASP A 229 -12.48 -16.36 -8.08
CA ASP A 229 -13.18 -15.43 -9.00
C ASP A 229 -12.85 -13.95 -8.77
N ALA A 230 -11.56 -13.61 -8.55
CA ALA A 230 -11.11 -12.23 -8.41
C ALA A 230 -11.56 -11.36 -9.61
N ASP A 231 -12.16 -10.21 -9.34
CA ASP A 231 -12.77 -9.35 -10.35
C ASP A 231 -11.78 -8.80 -11.35
N SER A 232 -10.60 -8.41 -10.86
CA SER A 232 -9.56 -7.84 -11.69
C SER A 232 -8.14 -8.18 -11.23
N ILE A 233 -7.24 -8.20 -12.19
CA ILE A 233 -5.79 -8.36 -12.00
C ILE A 233 -5.07 -7.23 -12.73
N MET A 234 -4.15 -6.54 -12.04
CA MET A 234 -3.29 -5.52 -12.62
C MET A 234 -1.96 -6.14 -13.06
N ILE A 235 -1.58 -5.84 -14.30
CA ILE A 235 -0.30 -6.28 -14.86
C ILE A 235 0.77 -5.25 -14.56
N GLY A 236 1.80 -5.66 -13.83
CA GLY A 236 2.92 -4.79 -13.46
C GLY A 236 3.89 -4.51 -14.62
N HIS A 237 4.60 -3.38 -14.52
CA HIS A 237 5.66 -3.03 -15.46
C HIS A 237 6.97 -3.70 -15.06
N LEU A 238 7.09 -4.99 -15.33
CA LEU A 238 8.29 -5.79 -15.05
C LEU A 238 8.54 -6.79 -16.17
N ALA A 239 9.80 -7.13 -16.43
CA ALA A 239 10.18 -8.10 -17.44
C ALA A 239 10.28 -9.51 -16.84
N VAL A 240 9.82 -10.50 -17.62
CA VAL A 240 9.96 -11.92 -17.30
C VAL A 240 10.59 -12.63 -18.51
N PRO A 241 11.91 -12.65 -18.63
CA PRO A 241 12.60 -13.23 -19.79
C PRO A 241 12.24 -14.69 -20.04
N ALA A 242 12.00 -15.47 -18.99
CA ALA A 242 11.55 -16.86 -19.08
C ALA A 242 10.25 -17.04 -19.88
N LEU A 243 9.38 -16.03 -19.92
CA LEU A 243 8.12 -16.03 -20.66
C LEU A 243 8.22 -15.33 -22.03
N ASN A 244 9.33 -14.65 -22.32
CA ASN A 244 9.51 -13.81 -23.50
C ASN A 244 10.74 -14.23 -24.36
N ASN A 245 11.06 -15.52 -24.39
CA ASN A 245 12.20 -16.07 -25.15
C ASN A 245 13.53 -15.36 -24.82
N GLY A 246 13.73 -14.99 -23.56
CA GLY A 246 14.92 -14.28 -23.09
C GLY A 246 14.88 -12.76 -23.25
N ALA A 247 13.82 -12.19 -23.83
CA ALA A 247 13.71 -10.74 -24.01
C ALA A 247 13.17 -10.03 -22.77
N ASN A 248 13.71 -8.84 -22.47
CA ASN A 248 13.23 -7.95 -21.39
C ASN A 248 12.03 -7.12 -21.86
N THR A 249 10.93 -7.78 -22.22
CA THR A 249 9.67 -7.11 -22.54
C THR A 249 8.84 -6.92 -21.28
N SER A 250 8.32 -5.71 -21.04
CA SER A 250 7.40 -5.47 -19.92
C SER A 250 6.19 -6.42 -19.98
N ALA A 251 5.81 -6.99 -18.86
CA ALA A 251 4.64 -7.89 -18.78
C ALA A 251 3.36 -7.22 -19.31
N THR A 252 3.18 -5.92 -19.06
CA THR A 252 2.07 -5.11 -19.60
C THR A 252 2.02 -5.10 -21.13
N LEU A 253 3.16 -5.29 -21.81
CA LEU A 253 3.29 -5.29 -23.26
C LEU A 253 3.50 -6.71 -23.83
N SER A 254 3.33 -7.76 -23.02
CA SER A 254 3.66 -9.14 -23.38
C SER A 254 2.42 -10.02 -23.55
N LYS A 255 2.14 -10.43 -24.79
CA LYS A 255 1.12 -11.47 -25.08
C LYS A 255 1.42 -12.80 -24.39
N SER A 256 2.69 -13.15 -24.23
CA SER A 256 3.07 -14.38 -23.54
C SER A 256 2.66 -14.37 -22.08
N VAL A 257 2.76 -13.23 -21.41
CA VAL A 257 2.37 -13.08 -20.01
C VAL A 257 0.85 -13.00 -19.88
N ILE A 258 0.17 -12.18 -20.69
CA ILE A 258 -1.27 -11.94 -20.50
C ILE A 258 -2.09 -13.02 -21.21
N GLU A 259 -1.92 -13.19 -22.54
CA GLU A 259 -2.77 -14.11 -23.29
C GLU A 259 -2.40 -15.59 -23.07
N THR A 260 -1.09 -15.90 -23.03
CA THR A 260 -0.67 -17.30 -22.89
C THR A 260 -0.69 -17.75 -21.44
N LEU A 261 -0.01 -17.07 -20.53
CA LEU A 261 0.04 -17.49 -19.13
C LEU A 261 -1.28 -17.19 -18.41
N LEU A 262 -1.65 -15.91 -18.30
CA LEU A 262 -2.78 -15.52 -17.43
C LEU A 262 -4.12 -16.02 -18.00
N ARG A 263 -4.41 -15.76 -19.30
CA ARG A 263 -5.72 -16.14 -19.90
C ARG A 263 -5.84 -17.62 -20.15
N LYS A 264 -4.85 -18.24 -20.84
CA LYS A 264 -4.99 -19.64 -21.32
C LYS A 264 -4.51 -20.65 -20.30
N GLN A 265 -3.32 -20.49 -19.71
CA GLN A 265 -2.78 -21.49 -18.77
C GLN A 265 -3.43 -21.41 -17.40
N LEU A 266 -3.62 -20.19 -16.86
CA LEU A 266 -4.26 -19.98 -15.57
C LEU A 266 -5.78 -19.81 -15.67
N ASN A 267 -6.36 -19.80 -16.89
CA ASN A 267 -7.79 -19.74 -17.18
C ASN A 267 -8.50 -18.51 -16.56
N TYR A 268 -7.84 -17.35 -16.52
CA TYR A 268 -8.43 -16.14 -15.95
C TYR A 268 -9.37 -15.44 -16.93
N ASN A 269 -10.63 -15.23 -16.52
CA ASN A 269 -11.68 -14.62 -17.33
C ASN A 269 -12.15 -13.24 -16.83
N GLY A 270 -11.61 -12.76 -15.70
CA GLY A 270 -11.91 -11.44 -15.15
C GLY A 270 -11.26 -10.29 -15.92
N LEU A 271 -11.38 -9.08 -15.39
CA LEU A 271 -10.83 -7.86 -15.99
C LEU A 271 -9.31 -7.79 -15.82
N VAL A 272 -8.59 -7.48 -16.90
CA VAL A 272 -7.15 -7.20 -16.86
C VAL A 272 -6.92 -5.71 -17.05
N ILE A 273 -6.27 -5.08 -16.09
CA ILE A 273 -5.90 -3.67 -16.13
C ILE A 273 -4.38 -3.51 -16.18
N SER A 274 -3.87 -2.58 -16.99
CA SER A 274 -2.46 -2.22 -16.96
C SER A 274 -2.10 -1.47 -15.68
N ASP A 275 -0.89 -1.60 -15.21
CA ASP A 275 -0.32 -0.58 -14.32
C ASP A 275 -0.22 0.77 -15.05
N ALA A 276 0.08 1.84 -14.33
CA ALA A 276 0.02 3.20 -14.83
C ALA A 276 0.94 3.44 -16.05
N LEU A 277 0.36 3.66 -17.23
CA LEU A 277 1.12 3.75 -18.49
C LEU A 277 2.05 4.97 -18.59
N ASN A 278 1.90 5.97 -17.71
CA ASN A 278 2.82 7.11 -17.62
C ASN A 278 4.16 6.77 -16.95
N MET A 279 4.33 5.58 -16.37
CA MET A 279 5.57 5.17 -15.67
C MET A 279 6.72 5.01 -16.67
N HIS A 280 7.93 5.45 -16.27
CA HIS A 280 9.11 5.50 -17.17
C HIS A 280 9.55 4.12 -17.69
N SER A 281 9.20 3.05 -17.02
CA SER A 281 9.46 1.68 -17.49
C SER A 281 8.83 1.35 -18.85
N VAL A 282 7.76 2.05 -19.24
CA VAL A 282 7.03 1.83 -20.51
C VAL A 282 6.77 3.11 -21.31
N SER A 283 6.55 4.27 -20.67
CA SER A 283 6.11 5.50 -21.33
C SER A 283 7.11 6.08 -22.35
N LYS A 284 8.39 5.75 -22.21
CA LYS A 284 9.46 6.22 -23.12
C LYS A 284 9.79 5.25 -24.25
N LEU A 285 9.09 4.11 -24.34
CA LEU A 285 9.39 3.08 -25.36
C LEU A 285 8.89 3.47 -26.77
N TYR A 286 7.90 4.36 -26.85
CA TYR A 286 7.27 4.73 -28.09
C TYR A 286 7.22 6.25 -28.26
N GLU A 287 7.65 6.73 -29.44
CA GLU A 287 7.61 8.16 -29.79
C GLU A 287 6.25 8.58 -30.38
N ILE A 288 5.53 7.62 -30.99
CA ILE A 288 4.24 7.87 -31.66
C ILE A 288 3.14 7.84 -30.59
N LYS A 289 2.37 8.92 -30.50
CA LYS A 289 1.22 9.00 -29.60
C LYS A 289 0.18 7.93 -29.93
N GLY A 290 -0.37 7.30 -28.90
CA GLY A 290 -1.34 6.22 -29.02
C GLY A 290 -0.74 4.84 -29.27
N GLN A 291 0.55 4.74 -29.63
CA GLN A 291 1.19 3.45 -29.87
C GLN A 291 1.35 2.64 -28.58
N LEU A 292 1.72 3.26 -27.46
CA LEU A 292 1.82 2.56 -26.17
C LEU A 292 0.47 1.98 -25.75
N GLU A 293 -0.59 2.76 -25.89
CA GLU A 293 -1.96 2.36 -25.56
C GLU A 293 -2.42 1.17 -26.45
N TRP A 294 -2.09 1.22 -27.75
CA TRP A 294 -2.34 0.11 -28.66
C TRP A 294 -1.56 -1.14 -28.27
N GLU A 295 -0.26 -1.05 -28.02
CA GLU A 295 0.57 -2.21 -27.69
C GLU A 295 0.15 -2.86 -26.36
N ALA A 296 -0.23 -2.06 -25.36
CA ALA A 296 -0.77 -2.55 -24.12
C ALA A 296 -2.12 -3.28 -24.32
N PHE A 297 -3.04 -2.72 -25.14
CA PHE A 297 -4.29 -3.39 -25.49
C PHE A 297 -4.06 -4.67 -26.29
N ASN A 298 -3.16 -4.61 -27.28
CA ASN A 298 -2.78 -5.75 -28.13
C ASN A 298 -2.12 -6.89 -27.32
N ALA A 299 -1.44 -6.57 -26.22
CA ALA A 299 -0.86 -7.57 -25.32
C ALA A 299 -1.91 -8.34 -24.51
N GLY A 300 -3.13 -7.79 -24.35
CA GLY A 300 -4.23 -8.46 -23.66
C GLY A 300 -4.87 -7.67 -22.50
N ASN A 301 -4.42 -6.45 -22.20
CA ASN A 301 -5.10 -5.60 -21.23
C ASN A 301 -6.49 -5.19 -21.72
N ASP A 302 -7.47 -5.21 -20.85
CA ASP A 302 -8.83 -4.75 -21.13
C ASP A 302 -9.00 -3.26 -20.77
N VAL A 303 -8.27 -2.79 -19.78
CA VAL A 303 -8.28 -1.40 -19.28
C VAL A 303 -6.87 -0.83 -19.27
N LEU A 304 -6.75 0.40 -19.78
CA LEU A 304 -5.52 1.17 -19.93
C LEU A 304 -5.48 2.24 -18.83
N CYS A 305 -4.80 1.93 -17.70
CA CYS A 305 -4.71 2.82 -16.55
C CYS A 305 -3.72 3.94 -16.80
N PHE A 306 -4.09 5.17 -16.42
CA PHE A 306 -3.26 6.36 -16.60
C PHE A 306 -2.78 6.57 -18.05
N ALA A 307 -3.65 6.28 -19.04
CA ALA A 307 -3.36 6.53 -20.45
C ALA A 307 -3.36 8.04 -20.72
N GLU A 308 -2.30 8.54 -21.34
CA GLU A 308 -2.13 9.98 -21.62
C GLU A 308 -2.59 10.39 -23.01
N ASN A 309 -2.58 9.47 -24.01
CA ASN A 309 -2.90 9.77 -25.41
C ASN A 309 -4.22 9.11 -25.80
N VAL A 310 -5.32 9.49 -25.10
CA VAL A 310 -6.64 8.86 -25.28
C VAL A 310 -7.16 8.95 -26.71
N PRO A 311 -7.19 10.12 -27.38
CA PRO A 311 -7.70 10.23 -28.76
C PRO A 311 -6.90 9.38 -29.76
N GLU A 312 -5.58 9.45 -29.69
CA GLU A 312 -4.67 8.74 -30.58
C GLU A 312 -4.72 7.23 -30.31
N GLY A 313 -4.77 6.83 -29.03
CA GLY A 313 -4.89 5.42 -28.63
C GLY A 313 -6.19 4.78 -29.11
N ILE A 314 -7.32 5.51 -29.06
CA ILE A 314 -8.59 5.04 -29.63
C ILE A 314 -8.44 4.78 -31.13
N GLN A 315 -7.81 5.69 -31.88
CA GLN A 315 -7.62 5.54 -33.33
C GLN A 315 -6.68 4.37 -33.67
N GLU A 316 -5.59 4.20 -32.94
CA GLU A 316 -4.68 3.07 -33.16
C GLU A 316 -5.34 1.72 -32.83
N ILE A 317 -6.15 1.63 -31.77
CA ILE A 317 -6.91 0.42 -31.45
C ILE A 317 -7.98 0.15 -32.51
N LEU A 318 -8.72 1.18 -32.94
CA LEU A 318 -9.77 1.06 -33.97
C LEU A 318 -9.21 0.55 -35.30
N LYS A 319 -8.00 0.98 -35.64
CA LYS A 319 -7.32 0.61 -36.91
C LYS A 319 -6.77 -0.83 -36.87
N ASN A 320 -6.28 -1.29 -35.72
CA ASN A 320 -5.45 -2.49 -35.65
C ASN A 320 -6.11 -3.68 -34.92
N ALA A 321 -7.09 -3.44 -34.04
CA ALA A 321 -7.74 -4.51 -33.27
C ALA A 321 -8.88 -5.17 -34.04
N SER A 322 -9.08 -6.48 -33.82
CA SER A 322 -10.26 -7.15 -34.34
C SER A 322 -11.52 -6.74 -33.56
N PRO A 323 -12.70 -6.72 -34.24
CA PRO A 323 -13.96 -6.45 -33.56
C PRO A 323 -14.23 -7.41 -32.39
N GLU A 324 -13.87 -8.70 -32.53
CA GLU A 324 -14.04 -9.73 -31.50
C GLU A 324 -13.26 -9.38 -30.24
N ARG A 325 -11.99 -8.97 -30.38
CA ARG A 325 -11.14 -8.57 -29.23
C ARG A 325 -11.71 -7.34 -28.51
N ILE A 326 -12.26 -6.38 -29.28
CA ILE A 326 -12.93 -5.20 -28.72
C ILE A 326 -14.17 -5.63 -27.92
N GLU A 327 -15.02 -6.50 -28.48
CA GLU A 327 -16.22 -6.99 -27.80
C GLU A 327 -15.91 -7.76 -26.53
N GLU A 328 -14.88 -8.60 -26.53
CA GLU A 328 -14.47 -9.36 -25.34
C GLU A 328 -14.08 -8.44 -24.19
N SER A 329 -13.21 -7.43 -24.44
CA SER A 329 -12.80 -6.45 -23.43
C SER A 329 -13.98 -5.61 -22.95
N PHE A 330 -14.82 -5.16 -23.88
CA PHE A 330 -16.00 -4.38 -23.56
C PHE A 330 -16.95 -5.15 -22.64
N ASN A 331 -17.21 -6.41 -22.94
CA ASN A 331 -18.11 -7.26 -22.14
C ASN A 331 -17.55 -7.51 -20.72
N ARG A 332 -16.23 -7.72 -20.57
CA ARG A 332 -15.59 -7.86 -19.24
C ARG A 332 -15.73 -6.58 -18.42
N LEU A 333 -15.48 -5.44 -19.03
CA LEU A 333 -15.61 -4.14 -18.34
C LEU A 333 -17.08 -3.85 -17.98
N MET A 334 -18.04 -4.10 -18.89
CA MET A 334 -19.46 -3.88 -18.59
C MET A 334 -19.95 -4.78 -17.46
N LYS A 335 -19.48 -6.04 -17.39
CA LYS A 335 -19.76 -6.94 -16.26
C LYS A 335 -19.24 -6.36 -14.93
N CYS A 336 -18.04 -5.80 -14.91
CA CYS A 336 -17.49 -5.12 -13.73
C CYS A 336 -18.32 -3.88 -13.34
N LYS A 337 -18.69 -3.05 -14.31
CA LYS A 337 -19.55 -1.88 -14.07
C LYS A 337 -20.93 -2.27 -13.51
N GLN A 338 -21.51 -3.35 -14.00
CA GLN A 338 -22.77 -3.88 -13.49
C GLN A 338 -22.61 -4.40 -12.05
N LYS A 339 -21.53 -5.16 -11.77
CA LYS A 339 -21.23 -5.64 -10.41
C LYS A 339 -21.01 -4.49 -9.43
N ALA A 340 -20.43 -3.38 -9.88
CA ALA A 340 -20.25 -2.16 -9.10
C ALA A 340 -21.54 -1.34 -8.91
N GLY A 341 -22.70 -1.81 -9.43
CA GLY A 341 -24.00 -1.15 -9.29
C GLY A 341 -24.17 0.12 -10.12
N LEU A 342 -23.33 0.34 -11.15
CA LEU A 342 -23.35 1.57 -11.95
C LEU A 342 -24.58 1.72 -12.85
N PHE A 343 -25.35 0.66 -13.04
CA PHE A 343 -26.58 0.65 -13.85
C PHE A 343 -27.85 0.48 -13.00
N ASP A 344 -27.72 0.46 -11.67
CA ASP A 344 -28.85 0.31 -10.77
C ASP A 344 -29.50 1.68 -10.51
N ASP A 345 -30.84 1.72 -10.52
CA ASP A 345 -31.64 2.95 -10.29
C ASP A 345 -31.60 3.46 -8.84
N GLN A 346 -30.90 2.78 -7.94
CA GLN A 346 -30.85 3.16 -6.53
C GLN A 346 -29.64 4.03 -6.23
N ASN A 347 -29.87 5.33 -6.06
CA ASN A 347 -29.03 6.23 -5.28
C ASN A 347 -29.03 5.80 -3.80
N ASN A 348 -28.36 4.71 -3.48
CA ASN A 348 -28.02 4.40 -2.11
C ASN A 348 -26.99 5.44 -1.67
N LEU A 349 -27.47 6.48 -0.98
CA LEU A 349 -26.61 7.41 -0.25
C LEU A 349 -25.74 6.54 0.66
N ALA A 350 -24.47 6.45 0.32
CA ALA A 350 -23.52 5.73 1.16
C ALA A 350 -23.45 6.43 2.52
N ALA A 351 -23.33 5.64 3.58
CA ALA A 351 -23.12 6.17 4.92
C ALA A 351 -21.88 7.08 4.94
N GLU A 352 -21.85 8.04 5.85
CA GLU A 352 -20.64 8.83 6.09
C GLU A 352 -19.49 7.94 6.61
N MET A 353 -18.24 8.42 6.48
CA MET A 353 -17.08 7.73 7.02
C MET A 353 -17.20 7.55 8.53
N ASP A 354 -16.84 6.37 9.02
CA ASP A 354 -16.93 6.00 10.43
C ASP A 354 -15.54 5.90 11.09
N PHE A 355 -15.08 7.01 11.64
CA PHE A 355 -13.80 7.12 12.35
C PHE A 355 -13.75 6.27 13.62
N GLU A 356 -14.89 6.14 14.32
CA GLU A 356 -14.96 5.35 15.56
C GLU A 356 -14.76 3.86 15.25
N THR A 357 -15.47 3.34 14.25
CA THR A 357 -15.30 1.95 13.82
C THR A 357 -13.86 1.70 13.33
N ALA A 358 -13.26 2.64 12.60
CA ALA A 358 -11.86 2.51 12.15
C ALA A 358 -10.89 2.44 13.33
N SER A 359 -11.03 3.33 14.33
CA SER A 359 -10.20 3.34 15.53
C SER A 359 -10.37 2.05 16.35
N LEU A 360 -11.61 1.60 16.58
CA LEU A 360 -11.88 0.34 17.26
C LEU A 360 -11.27 -0.87 16.55
N LEU A 361 -11.31 -0.89 15.21
CA LEU A 361 -10.70 -1.95 14.40
C LEU A 361 -9.18 -1.92 14.52
N ASN A 362 -8.56 -0.74 14.43
CA ASN A 362 -7.13 -0.55 14.62
C ASN A 362 -6.67 -1.05 16.00
N GLY A 363 -7.42 -0.75 17.06
CA GLY A 363 -7.14 -1.25 18.41
C GLY A 363 -7.21 -2.78 18.50
N LYS A 364 -8.22 -3.43 17.89
CA LYS A 364 -8.32 -4.89 17.82
C LYS A 364 -7.13 -5.52 17.07
N ILE A 365 -6.72 -4.91 15.97
CA ILE A 365 -5.56 -5.36 15.19
C ILE A 365 -4.28 -5.22 16.02
N ALA A 366 -4.07 -4.08 16.69
CA ALA A 366 -2.92 -3.86 17.55
C ALA A 366 -2.77 -4.94 18.63
N GLN A 367 -3.87 -5.31 19.30
CA GLN A 367 -3.89 -6.38 20.32
C GLN A 367 -3.43 -7.74 19.79
N LYS A 368 -3.51 -7.99 18.47
CA LYS A 368 -3.26 -9.28 17.85
C LYS A 368 -1.98 -9.33 17.02
N CYS A 369 -1.49 -8.18 16.51
CA CYS A 369 -0.32 -8.14 15.63
C CYS A 369 0.97 -7.69 16.31
N ILE A 370 0.92 -6.91 17.42
CA ILE A 370 2.13 -6.53 18.16
C ILE A 370 2.92 -7.78 18.50
N THR A 371 4.23 -7.75 18.24
CA THR A 371 5.11 -8.93 18.27
C THR A 371 6.25 -8.72 19.25
N THR A 372 6.34 -9.56 20.28
CA THR A 372 7.53 -9.65 21.13
C THR A 372 8.58 -10.50 20.43
N ILE A 373 9.70 -9.87 20.03
CA ILE A 373 10.82 -10.54 19.37
C ILE A 373 11.79 -11.09 20.41
N LYS A 374 12.04 -10.30 21.45
CA LYS A 374 12.89 -10.69 22.58
C LYS A 374 12.24 -10.26 23.88
N ASP A 375 12.07 -11.21 24.79
CA ASP A 375 11.60 -10.96 26.14
C ASP A 375 12.57 -11.57 27.16
N THR A 376 13.20 -10.70 27.93
CA THR A 376 14.04 -11.09 29.08
C THR A 376 13.42 -10.59 30.37
N HIS A 377 12.12 -10.89 30.58
CA HIS A 377 11.33 -10.40 31.70
C HIS A 377 11.17 -8.87 31.72
N ASN A 378 10.83 -8.29 30.59
CA ASN A 378 10.77 -6.85 30.34
C ASN A 378 9.99 -6.08 31.40
N THR A 379 8.80 -6.55 31.75
CA THR A 379 7.95 -5.89 32.75
C THR A 379 8.61 -5.87 34.12
N ALA A 380 9.16 -7.01 34.58
CA ALA A 380 9.81 -7.10 35.89
C ALA A 380 11.05 -6.20 35.98
N VAL A 381 11.88 -6.18 34.93
CA VAL A 381 13.08 -5.32 34.86
C VAL A 381 12.71 -3.84 34.90
N VAL A 382 11.69 -3.42 34.15
CA VAL A 382 11.23 -2.03 34.08
C VAL A 382 10.60 -1.58 35.40
N ILE A 383 9.72 -2.40 35.99
CA ILE A 383 9.07 -2.09 37.29
C ILE A 383 10.10 -1.98 38.41
N ASP A 384 11.07 -2.89 38.49
CA ASP A 384 12.13 -2.86 39.49
C ASP A 384 13.01 -1.60 39.33
N ALA A 385 13.40 -1.25 38.11
CA ALA A 385 14.18 -0.03 37.83
C ALA A 385 13.39 1.25 38.17
N SER A 386 12.08 1.27 37.91
CA SER A 386 11.21 2.40 38.29
C SER A 386 11.17 2.57 39.81
N LYS A 387 10.99 1.49 40.57
CA LYS A 387 11.00 1.52 42.06
C LYS A 387 12.33 1.99 42.62
N ARG A 388 13.46 1.68 41.97
CA ARG A 388 14.80 2.13 42.38
C ARG A 388 15.13 3.55 41.94
N GLY A 389 14.29 4.20 41.07
CA GLY A 389 14.57 5.51 40.50
C GLY A 389 15.67 5.49 39.44
N THR A 390 15.95 4.33 38.84
CA THR A 390 17.00 4.16 37.81
C THR A 390 16.45 3.95 36.40
N LEU A 391 15.12 4.10 36.21
CA LEU A 391 14.43 4.05 34.92
C LEU A 391 14.37 5.43 34.28
N ALA A 392 14.59 5.50 32.95
CA ALA A 392 14.21 6.63 32.12
C ALA A 392 13.46 6.17 30.86
N LYS A 393 12.67 7.07 30.28
CA LYS A 393 11.91 6.85 29.04
C LYS A 393 12.50 7.77 27.94
N LEU A 394 12.79 7.21 26.77
CA LEU A 394 13.34 7.93 25.61
C LEU A 394 12.44 7.75 24.41
N SER A 395 11.86 8.85 23.90
CA SER A 395 11.14 8.90 22.63
C SER A 395 12.07 9.38 21.53
N ILE A 396 12.10 8.71 20.39
CA ILE A 396 12.94 9.07 19.25
C ILE A 396 12.02 9.32 18.05
N TYR A 397 12.14 10.49 17.44
CA TYR A 397 11.34 11.05 16.34
C TYR A 397 9.89 11.37 16.69
N LYS A 398 9.54 11.40 17.97
CA LYS A 398 8.26 11.88 18.48
C LYS A 398 8.48 12.51 19.85
N ASN A 399 7.68 13.52 20.20
CA ASN A 399 7.79 14.18 21.52
C ASN A 399 7.34 13.25 22.66
N THR A 400 7.48 13.68 23.91
CA THR A 400 7.07 12.93 25.10
C THR A 400 5.54 12.86 25.29
N GLU A 401 4.78 13.72 24.59
CA GLU A 401 3.32 13.73 24.60
C GLU A 401 2.67 12.64 23.73
N ASN A 402 3.43 11.63 23.34
CA ASN A 402 2.91 10.48 22.58
C ASN A 402 2.01 9.58 23.44
N ALA A 403 1.08 8.85 22.82
CA ALA A 403 0.10 8.01 23.51
C ALA A 403 0.76 6.88 24.29
N PHE A 404 1.92 6.36 23.84
CA PHE A 404 2.66 5.30 24.53
C PHE A 404 3.15 5.78 25.91
N PHE A 405 3.79 6.93 26.00
CA PHE A 405 4.28 7.46 27.27
C PHE A 405 3.14 7.97 28.17
N LYS A 406 2.10 8.56 27.60
CA LYS A 406 0.89 8.96 28.34
C LYS A 406 0.24 7.78 29.05
N THR A 407 0.11 6.65 28.37
CA THR A 407 -0.46 5.44 28.93
C THR A 407 0.42 4.81 30.02
N LEU A 408 1.75 4.85 29.85
CA LEU A 408 2.70 4.36 30.85
C LEU A 408 2.78 5.25 32.10
N GLY A 409 2.62 6.58 31.92
CA GLY A 409 2.88 7.60 32.95
C GLY A 409 2.25 7.33 34.31
N PRO A 410 0.96 6.99 34.43
CA PRO A 410 0.31 6.75 35.72
C PRO A 410 0.92 5.57 36.51
N SER A 411 1.43 4.56 35.84
CA SER A 411 1.93 3.32 36.44
C SER A 411 3.44 3.23 36.52
N LEU A 412 4.16 3.95 35.62
CA LEU A 412 5.63 3.96 35.54
C LEU A 412 6.16 5.40 35.56
N SER A 413 6.26 5.97 36.77
CA SER A 413 6.88 7.29 36.94
C SER A 413 8.38 7.21 36.68
N ALA A 414 8.85 7.90 35.63
CA ALA A 414 10.26 8.01 35.27
C ALA A 414 10.45 9.29 34.43
N PRO A 415 11.64 9.92 34.48
CA PRO A 415 11.94 11.03 33.60
C PRO A 415 11.82 10.66 32.11
N GLU A 416 11.32 11.61 31.33
CA GLU A 416 11.05 11.44 29.91
C GLU A 416 11.96 12.38 29.10
N PHE A 417 12.53 11.82 28.04
CA PHE A 417 13.41 12.51 27.12
C PHE A 417 12.91 12.27 25.70
N ALA A 418 13.12 13.26 24.81
CA ALA A 418 12.75 13.12 23.41
C ALA A 418 13.82 13.68 22.46
N ILE A 419 13.94 13.02 21.31
CA ILE A 419 14.64 13.51 20.12
C ILE A 419 13.58 13.60 19.02
N GLU A 420 13.13 14.82 18.70
CA GLU A 420 12.02 15.00 17.73
C GLU A 420 12.49 15.08 16.29
N ILE A 421 13.45 15.91 16.01
CA ILE A 421 14.08 16.07 14.70
C ILE A 421 15.50 16.53 14.93
N ASP A 422 16.45 15.92 14.17
CA ASP A 422 17.79 16.38 13.93
C ASP A 422 18.38 17.36 14.96
N THR A 423 19.40 16.90 15.61
CA THR A 423 20.71 17.55 15.57
C THR A 423 21.70 16.71 16.37
N LYS A 424 22.89 16.55 15.86
CA LYS A 424 24.03 15.95 16.59
C LYS A 424 24.17 16.50 18.02
N ASN A 425 23.88 17.79 18.23
CA ASN A 425 23.90 18.44 19.53
C ASN A 425 22.81 17.90 20.47
N THR A 426 21.58 17.68 19.98
CA THR A 426 20.48 17.11 20.77
C THR A 426 20.79 15.70 21.21
N VAL A 427 21.37 14.86 20.33
CA VAL A 427 21.79 13.49 20.65
C VAL A 427 22.82 13.48 21.78
N GLU A 428 23.87 14.34 21.72
CA GLU A 428 24.91 14.43 22.76
C GLU A 428 24.34 14.91 24.11
N GLU A 429 23.41 15.84 24.11
CA GLU A 429 22.74 16.35 25.33
C GLU A 429 21.88 15.25 25.98
N ILE A 430 21.14 14.49 25.19
CA ILE A 430 20.35 13.34 25.67
C ILE A 430 21.26 12.24 26.22
N GLU A 431 22.35 11.87 25.52
CA GLU A 431 23.34 10.93 26.05
C GLU A 431 23.86 11.33 27.45
N LYS A 432 24.14 12.61 27.64
CA LYS A 432 24.59 13.16 28.96
C LYS A 432 23.50 13.02 30.01
N SER A 433 22.25 13.38 29.65
CA SER A 433 21.10 13.35 30.57
C SER A 433 20.76 11.93 31.02
N LEU A 434 21.00 10.93 30.17
CA LEU A 434 20.75 9.52 30.45
C LEU A 434 21.83 8.82 31.30
N LYS A 435 22.96 9.49 31.64
CA LYS A 435 24.06 8.85 32.39
C LYS A 435 23.66 8.28 33.75
N GLY A 436 22.71 8.93 34.43
CA GLY A 436 22.26 8.54 35.77
C GLY A 436 21.30 7.34 35.80
N TYR A 437 20.88 6.81 34.66
CA TYR A 437 19.89 5.74 34.55
C TYR A 437 20.53 4.45 34.04
N ASP A 438 20.20 3.31 34.60
CA ASP A 438 20.71 2.00 34.19
C ASP A 438 19.75 1.22 33.29
N THR A 439 18.47 1.61 33.29
CA THR A 439 17.41 0.97 32.51
C THR A 439 16.65 2.02 31.66
N LEU A 440 16.41 1.69 30.40
CA LEU A 440 15.70 2.56 29.47
C LEU A 440 14.52 1.84 28.82
N ILE A 441 13.37 2.53 28.74
CA ILE A 441 12.32 2.22 27.75
C ILE A 441 12.56 3.17 26.58
N ILE A 442 12.80 2.61 25.40
CA ILE A 442 13.04 3.35 24.18
C ILE A 442 11.86 3.16 23.22
N ALA A 443 11.19 4.23 22.86
CA ALA A 443 10.17 4.26 21.81
C ALA A 443 10.79 4.85 20.52
N LEU A 444 11.09 4.02 19.55
CA LEU A 444 11.63 4.43 18.25
C LEU A 444 10.50 4.50 17.23
N PHE A 445 10.14 5.73 16.84
CA PHE A 445 9.16 5.98 15.79
C PHE A 445 9.89 6.14 14.46
N VAL A 446 9.74 5.14 13.58
CA VAL A 446 10.45 5.12 12.29
C VAL A 446 9.90 6.19 11.36
N PRO A 447 10.73 7.17 10.90
CA PRO A 447 10.22 8.34 10.17
C PRO A 447 9.56 8.01 8.84
N LYS A 448 10.05 6.98 8.12
CA LYS A 448 9.49 6.56 6.83
C LYS A 448 9.27 5.05 6.75
N ALA A 449 8.20 4.67 6.05
CA ALA A 449 7.90 3.27 5.79
C ALA A 449 8.81 2.63 4.72
N LYS A 450 9.45 3.42 3.85
CA LYS A 450 10.36 2.95 2.79
C LYS A 450 11.81 2.83 3.31
N PRO A 451 12.59 1.81 2.84
CA PRO A 451 13.94 1.55 3.33
C PRO A 451 15.01 2.55 2.86
N GLN A 452 14.67 3.45 1.95
CA GLN A 452 15.57 4.47 1.43
C GLN A 452 16.12 5.35 2.54
N ASN A 453 17.41 5.72 2.46
CA ASN A 453 18.10 6.53 3.46
C ASN A 453 17.98 5.98 4.90
N ASN A 454 18.09 4.67 5.09
CA ASN A 454 17.91 4.04 6.41
C ASN A 454 16.56 4.38 7.06
N PHE A 455 15.46 4.39 6.29
CA PHE A 455 14.12 4.80 6.76
C PHE A 455 14.08 6.25 7.28
N ASP A 456 15.01 7.11 6.84
CA ASP A 456 15.32 8.44 7.35
C ASP A 456 15.73 8.45 8.85
N ILE A 457 16.27 7.34 9.37
CA ILE A 457 16.91 7.29 10.68
C ILE A 457 18.35 7.76 10.52
N GLU A 458 18.70 8.80 11.28
CA GLU A 458 20.01 9.45 11.20
C GLU A 458 21.12 8.60 11.81
N GLU A 459 22.31 8.63 11.23
CA GLU A 459 23.49 7.90 11.72
C GLU A 459 23.81 8.23 13.17
N ALA A 460 23.69 9.50 13.57
CA ALA A 460 23.93 9.92 14.96
C ALA A 460 22.99 9.23 15.97
N VAL A 461 21.73 8.97 15.56
CA VAL A 461 20.75 8.22 16.37
C VAL A 461 21.13 6.76 16.47
N LEU A 462 21.55 6.13 15.35
CA LEU A 462 22.01 4.74 15.34
C LEU A 462 23.26 4.54 16.23
N GLU A 463 24.23 5.44 16.16
CA GLU A 463 25.42 5.46 17.02
C GLU A 463 25.07 5.61 18.51
N MET A 464 24.11 6.49 18.85
CA MET A 464 23.60 6.63 20.21
C MET A 464 22.91 5.35 20.68
N LEU A 465 22.01 4.78 19.89
CA LEU A 465 21.32 3.52 20.19
C LEU A 465 22.33 2.41 20.49
N LYS A 466 23.40 2.29 19.68
CA LYS A 466 24.47 1.34 19.90
C LYS A 466 25.10 1.50 21.30
N LYS A 467 25.50 2.72 21.65
CA LYS A 467 26.11 3.02 22.96
C LYS A 467 25.16 2.68 24.11
N LEU A 468 23.87 3.05 23.98
CA LEU A 468 22.86 2.80 25.00
C LEU A 468 22.60 1.30 25.19
N ILE A 469 22.44 0.55 24.09
CA ILE A 469 22.18 -0.91 24.12
C ILE A 469 23.35 -1.67 24.76
N LEU A 470 24.60 -1.26 24.47
CA LEU A 470 25.79 -1.93 25.01
C LEU A 470 26.08 -1.56 26.48
N SER A 471 25.60 -0.41 26.95
CA SER A 471 25.92 0.09 28.30
C SER A 471 24.80 0.02 29.32
N LYS A 472 23.55 -0.22 28.89
CA LYS A 472 22.34 -0.15 29.72
C LYS A 472 21.38 -1.29 29.42
N LYS A 473 20.44 -1.53 30.34
CA LYS A 473 19.30 -2.42 30.09
C LYS A 473 18.25 -1.68 29.27
N CYS A 474 18.19 -1.95 27.96
CA CYS A 474 17.25 -1.30 27.05
C CYS A 474 16.10 -2.23 26.68
N VAL A 475 14.87 -1.72 26.78
CA VAL A 475 13.66 -2.31 26.22
C VAL A 475 13.19 -1.39 25.09
N LEU A 476 13.29 -1.88 23.84
CA LEU A 476 12.98 -1.12 22.63
C LEU A 476 11.60 -1.49 22.11
N TYR A 477 10.78 -0.49 21.91
CA TYR A 477 9.52 -0.53 21.14
C TYR A 477 9.74 0.16 19.80
N LEU A 478 9.62 -0.58 18.70
CA LEU A 478 9.78 -0.04 17.35
C LEU A 478 8.39 0.17 16.72
N PHE A 479 8.05 1.43 16.47
CA PHE A 479 6.84 1.88 15.79
C PHE A 479 7.14 2.17 14.33
N GLY A 480 6.77 1.26 13.42
CA GLY A 480 7.02 1.40 11.99
C GLY A 480 7.37 0.10 11.31
N ASN A 481 7.98 0.21 10.14
CA ASN A 481 8.34 -0.93 9.30
C ASN A 481 9.31 -1.88 10.02
N PRO A 482 9.01 -3.20 10.14
CA PRO A 482 9.88 -4.16 10.84
C PRO A 482 11.27 -4.29 10.22
N TYR A 483 11.44 -4.02 8.92
CA TYR A 483 12.77 -4.01 8.30
C TYR A 483 13.72 -2.95 8.89
N ALA A 484 13.21 -1.92 9.57
CA ALA A 484 14.06 -0.96 10.28
C ALA A 484 14.89 -1.62 11.42
N LEU A 485 14.47 -2.79 11.92
CA LEU A 485 15.27 -3.58 12.86
C LEU A 485 16.62 -4.01 12.30
N GLN A 486 16.75 -4.17 10.97
CA GLN A 486 18.02 -4.59 10.34
C GLN A 486 19.13 -3.54 10.46
N ILE A 487 18.76 -2.27 10.63
CA ILE A 487 19.72 -1.16 10.74
C ILE A 487 19.97 -0.73 12.19
N VAL A 488 19.15 -1.16 13.15
CA VAL A 488 19.42 -0.90 14.57
C VAL A 488 20.59 -1.77 15.03
N PRO A 489 21.68 -1.18 15.54
CA PRO A 489 22.88 -1.94 15.87
C PRO A 489 22.72 -2.75 17.16
N ASP A 490 23.49 -3.83 17.26
CA ASP A 490 23.66 -4.66 18.48
C ASP A 490 22.36 -5.14 19.16
N LEU A 491 21.29 -5.35 18.39
CA LEU A 491 19.99 -5.81 18.90
C LEU A 491 20.08 -7.15 19.66
N GLN A 492 21.09 -7.97 19.40
CA GLN A 492 21.33 -9.21 20.16
C GLN A 492 21.65 -8.95 21.63
N SER A 493 22.20 -7.76 21.95
CA SER A 493 22.55 -7.35 23.33
C SER A 493 21.38 -6.66 24.06
N ILE A 494 20.28 -6.33 23.37
CA ILE A 494 19.15 -5.64 23.98
C ILE A 494 18.42 -6.51 25.00
N SER A 495 17.89 -5.92 26.06
CA SER A 495 17.17 -6.63 27.10
C SER A 495 15.76 -7.05 26.68
N GLY A 496 15.08 -6.21 25.90
CA GLY A 496 13.77 -6.52 25.36
C GLY A 496 13.51 -5.82 24.04
N LEU A 497 12.73 -6.46 23.16
CA LEU A 497 12.43 -5.95 21.83
C LEU A 497 10.99 -6.26 21.43
N VAL A 498 10.23 -5.23 21.14
CA VAL A 498 8.84 -5.32 20.72
C VAL A 498 8.65 -4.57 19.39
N GLN A 499 8.12 -5.25 18.39
CA GLN A 499 7.69 -4.66 17.13
C GLN A 499 6.23 -4.23 17.22
N VAL A 500 5.94 -2.94 17.07
CA VAL A 500 4.59 -2.36 17.17
C VAL A 500 3.95 -2.12 15.80
N TYR A 501 4.75 -1.93 14.75
CA TYR A 501 4.39 -1.76 13.33
C TYR A 501 3.82 -0.38 12.95
N GLN A 502 2.87 0.17 13.72
CA GLN A 502 2.24 1.46 13.41
C GLN A 502 2.47 2.45 14.55
N ASP A 503 2.44 3.73 14.22
CA ASP A 503 2.52 4.82 15.19
C ASP A 503 1.14 5.44 15.54
N PHE A 504 0.05 4.73 15.21
CA PHE A 504 -1.30 5.13 15.60
C PHE A 504 -1.47 5.11 17.12
N ASP A 505 -2.30 6.00 17.65
CA ASP A 505 -2.52 6.09 19.09
C ASP A 505 -3.02 4.75 19.66
N GLU A 506 -3.89 4.02 18.96
CA GLU A 506 -4.39 2.71 19.37
C GLU A 506 -3.27 1.66 19.51
N PHE A 507 -2.27 1.71 18.63
CA PHE A 507 -1.11 0.82 18.69
C PHE A 507 -0.18 1.19 19.83
N GLN A 508 0.04 2.48 20.06
CA GLN A 508 0.84 3.00 21.16
C GLN A 508 0.22 2.66 22.53
N GLU A 509 -1.08 2.90 22.69
CA GLU A 509 -1.85 2.57 23.92
C GLU A 509 -1.86 1.05 24.19
N THR A 510 -2.07 0.25 23.13
CA THR A 510 -2.03 -1.21 23.25
C THR A 510 -0.66 -1.72 23.67
N ALA A 511 0.43 -1.22 23.06
CA ALA A 511 1.80 -1.59 23.41
C ALA A 511 2.14 -1.24 24.88
N ALA A 512 1.72 -0.06 25.32
CA ALA A 512 1.90 0.36 26.71
C ALA A 512 1.11 -0.52 27.70
N SER A 513 -0.16 -0.81 27.39
CA SER A 513 -1.01 -1.67 28.21
C SER A 513 -0.47 -3.09 28.31
N GLN A 514 0.03 -3.66 27.22
CA GLN A 514 0.66 -4.99 27.21
C GLN A 514 1.91 -5.05 28.09
N LEU A 515 2.72 -3.97 28.12
CA LEU A 515 3.86 -3.88 29.04
C LEU A 515 3.40 -3.84 30.50
N LEU A 516 2.40 -3.02 30.83
CA LEU A 516 1.90 -2.85 32.21
C LEU A 516 1.22 -4.11 32.76
N GLU A 517 0.46 -4.81 31.90
CA GLU A 517 -0.28 -6.03 32.26
C GLU A 517 0.58 -7.28 32.21
N ASN A 518 1.82 -7.19 31.74
CA ASN A 518 2.68 -8.33 31.43
C ASN A 518 1.98 -9.37 30.54
N SER A 519 1.18 -8.88 29.60
CA SER A 519 0.42 -9.74 28.68
C SER A 519 1.27 -10.13 27.47
N SER A 520 1.09 -11.35 26.97
CA SER A 520 1.84 -11.82 25.80
C SER A 520 1.34 -11.18 24.49
N CYS A 521 2.25 -10.62 23.71
CA CYS A 521 1.99 -10.22 22.33
C CYS A 521 1.76 -11.49 21.48
N LYS A 522 0.72 -11.47 20.63
CA LYS A 522 0.27 -12.63 19.85
C LYS A 522 0.75 -12.62 18.40
N GLY A 523 1.24 -11.47 17.93
CA GLY A 523 1.73 -11.30 16.58
C GLY A 523 2.98 -12.13 16.29
N THR A 524 3.20 -12.39 15.01
CA THR A 524 4.43 -13.00 14.49
C THR A 524 5.00 -12.06 13.43
N LEU A 525 6.33 -11.96 13.34
CA LEU A 525 6.92 -11.15 12.27
C LEU A 525 6.40 -11.61 10.92
N SER A 526 5.91 -10.65 10.12
CA SER A 526 5.45 -10.88 8.74
C SER A 526 6.59 -11.10 7.76
N VAL A 527 7.82 -10.78 8.19
CA VAL A 527 9.05 -10.85 7.41
C VAL A 527 10.22 -11.32 8.28
N SER A 528 11.20 -11.95 7.66
CA SER A 528 12.44 -12.37 8.32
C SER A 528 13.38 -11.19 8.55
N ILE A 529 14.01 -11.14 9.71
CA ILE A 529 15.01 -10.15 10.08
C ILE A 529 16.34 -10.86 10.27
N ASN A 530 17.34 -10.53 9.44
CA ASN A 530 18.60 -11.25 9.33
C ASN A 530 19.44 -11.34 10.61
N ASN A 531 19.08 -10.65 11.68
CA ASN A 531 19.82 -10.60 12.95
C ASN A 531 19.12 -11.33 14.10
N PHE A 532 18.03 -12.06 13.83
CA PHE A 532 17.28 -12.86 14.83
C PHE A 532 16.92 -14.24 14.32
#